data_ad440ed904780994a2cbffe0e5242459
#
_entry.id   ad440ed904780994a2cbffe0e5242459
#
_cell.length_a   1.000
_cell.length_b   1.000
_cell.length_c   1.000
_cell.angle_alpha   90.00
_cell.angle_beta   90.00
_cell.angle_gamma   90.00
#
_symmetry.space_group_name_H-M   'P 1'
#
loop_
_entity.id
_entity.type
_entity.pdbx_description
1 polymer ?
#
loop_
_entity_poly.entity_id
_entity_poly.type
_entity_poly.pdbx_seq_one_letter_code
_entity_poly.pdbx_strand_id
1 'polypeptide(L)'
;MAPLLEDKDGVRINIYSREHLPPHIHVSAGDDEALVNIRTGEIFEGYIPGKKLRIAQAWLNEGTNKAIVEENFYELNPRLRPQKADKKAVIKKANSKKKGGK
;
A
#
# COMPACT_ATOMS: atom_id res chain seq x y z
N MET A 1 0.21 -3.59 17.85
CA MET A 1 -1.18 -3.74 17.47
C MET A 1 -1.41 -3.19 16.08
N ALA A 2 -2.18 -3.86 15.29
CA ALA A 2 -2.44 -3.44 13.92
C ALA A 2 -3.69 -2.62 13.86
N PRO A 3 -3.67 -1.44 13.22
CA PRO A 3 -4.89 -0.69 13.01
C PRO A 3 -5.84 -1.44 12.09
N LEU A 4 -7.10 -1.49 12.49
CA LEU A 4 -8.16 -2.01 11.64
C LEU A 4 -8.71 -0.84 10.86
N LEU A 5 -8.57 -0.88 9.56
CA LEU A 5 -9.01 0.21 8.70
C LEU A 5 -10.47 0.06 8.29
N GLU A 6 -10.92 -1.18 8.13
CA GLU A 6 -12.29 -1.43 7.70
C GLU A 6 -12.69 -2.86 8.06
N ASP A 7 -13.98 -3.04 8.36
CA ASP A 7 -14.55 -4.35 8.65
C ASP A 7 -15.94 -4.33 8.04
N LYS A 8 -16.08 -4.88 6.85
CA LYS A 8 -17.33 -4.76 6.10
C LYS A 8 -17.56 -6.01 5.27
N ASP A 9 -18.77 -6.53 5.32
CA ASP A 9 -19.22 -7.64 4.47
C ASP A 9 -18.30 -8.86 4.59
N GLY A 10 -17.81 -9.12 5.81
CA GLY A 10 -16.95 -10.27 6.05
C GLY A 10 -15.52 -10.07 5.62
N VAL A 11 -15.13 -8.82 5.33
CA VAL A 11 -13.77 -8.49 4.94
C VAL A 11 -13.18 -7.54 5.96
N ARG A 12 -11.98 -7.83 6.44
CA ARG A 12 -11.25 -6.96 7.36
C ARG A 12 -10.00 -6.47 6.67
N ILE A 13 -9.72 -5.19 6.80
CA ILE A 13 -8.57 -4.56 6.18
C ILE A 13 -7.69 -3.94 7.26
N ASN A 14 -6.44 -4.39 7.32
CA ASN A 14 -5.48 -3.94 8.32
C ASN A 14 -4.17 -3.53 7.67
N ILE A 15 -3.41 -2.71 8.38
CA ILE A 15 -2.00 -2.44 8.03
C ILE A 15 -1.17 -2.70 9.28
N TYR A 16 0.13 -2.92 9.07
CA TYR A 16 1.02 -3.30 10.17
C TYR A 16 2.33 -2.53 10.08
N SER A 17 3.05 -2.49 11.20
CA SER A 17 4.43 -2.00 11.21
C SER A 17 5.36 -3.16 10.85
N ARG A 18 6.65 -2.84 10.64
CA ARG A 18 7.69 -3.83 10.34
C ARG A 18 7.40 -4.61 9.07
N GLU A 19 6.86 -3.90 8.09
CA GLU A 19 6.51 -4.51 6.82
C GLU A 19 7.62 -4.29 5.78
N HIS A 20 7.33 -4.73 4.56
CA HIS A 20 8.23 -4.60 3.44
C HIS A 20 7.47 -4.02 2.25
N LEU A 21 8.19 -3.59 1.24
CA LEU A 21 7.58 -3.08 0.01
C LEU A 21 7.10 -4.24 -0.85
N PRO A 22 6.09 -4.00 -1.67
CA PRO A 22 5.42 -2.72 -1.93
C PRO A 22 4.44 -2.35 -0.82
N PRO A 23 3.98 -1.09 -0.78
CA PRO A 23 2.95 -0.72 0.20
C PRO A 23 1.73 -1.61 0.03
N HIS A 24 1.26 -2.17 1.12
CA HIS A 24 0.18 -3.16 1.02
C HIS A 24 -0.71 -3.14 2.24
N ILE A 25 -1.90 -3.71 2.06
CA ILE A 25 -2.84 -3.95 3.15
C ILE A 25 -2.97 -5.45 3.33
N HIS A 26 -3.35 -5.84 4.53
CA HIS A 26 -3.71 -7.22 4.83
C HIS A 26 -5.22 -7.31 4.74
N VAL A 27 -5.71 -8.19 3.89
CA VAL A 27 -7.15 -8.37 3.69
C VAL A 27 -7.49 -9.78 4.16
N SER A 28 -8.37 -9.88 5.15
CA SER A 28 -8.77 -11.18 5.69
C SER A 28 -10.26 -11.40 5.47
N ALA A 29 -10.63 -12.64 5.22
CA ALA A 29 -12.01 -13.04 5.06
C ALA A 29 -12.10 -14.47 5.55
N GLY A 30 -12.78 -14.69 6.70
CA GLY A 30 -12.81 -16.00 7.33
C GLY A 30 -11.41 -16.40 7.72
N ASP A 31 -10.98 -17.58 7.27
CA ASP A 31 -9.65 -18.08 7.56
C ASP A 31 -8.62 -17.70 6.49
N ASP A 32 -9.04 -17.00 5.46
CA ASP A 32 -8.16 -16.64 4.36
C ASP A 32 -7.57 -15.25 4.58
N GLU A 33 -6.35 -15.06 4.10
CA GLU A 33 -5.70 -13.75 4.19
C GLU A 33 -4.82 -13.55 2.97
N ALA A 34 -4.81 -12.33 2.45
CA ALA A 34 -3.96 -11.98 1.31
C ALA A 34 -3.34 -10.61 1.55
N LEU A 35 -2.16 -10.41 0.97
CA LEU A 35 -1.52 -9.10 0.94
C LEU A 35 -1.86 -8.47 -0.40
N VAL A 36 -2.44 -7.29 -0.35
CA VAL A 36 -2.93 -6.60 -1.54
C VAL A 36 -2.16 -5.30 -1.71
N ASN A 37 -1.58 -5.13 -2.90
CA ASN A 37 -0.83 -3.92 -3.24
C ASN A 37 -1.78 -2.73 -3.22
N ILE A 38 -1.45 -1.70 -2.45
CA ILE A 38 -2.32 -0.54 -2.31
C ILE A 38 -2.49 0.17 -3.65
N ARG A 39 -1.45 0.23 -4.46
CA ARG A 39 -1.47 1.00 -5.70
C ARG A 39 -2.21 0.27 -6.82
N THR A 40 -2.03 -1.03 -6.92
CA THR A 40 -2.63 -1.80 -8.02
C THR A 40 -3.91 -2.51 -7.64
N GLY A 41 -4.11 -2.77 -6.33
CA GLY A 41 -5.26 -3.53 -5.88
C GLY A 41 -5.13 -5.03 -6.10
N GLU A 42 -3.93 -5.50 -6.47
CA GLU A 42 -3.73 -6.91 -6.78
C GLU A 42 -3.09 -7.66 -5.63
N ILE A 43 -3.46 -8.92 -5.49
CA ILE A 43 -2.82 -9.79 -4.51
C ILE A 43 -1.41 -10.11 -4.97
N PHE A 44 -0.43 -9.99 -4.07
CA PHE A 44 0.91 -10.46 -4.39
C PHE A 44 1.38 -11.54 -3.41
N GLU A 45 0.58 -11.86 -2.41
CA GLU A 45 0.91 -12.94 -1.48
C GLU A 45 -0.39 -13.41 -0.83
N GLY A 46 -0.55 -14.72 -0.64
CA GLY A 46 -1.73 -15.27 0.01
C GLY A 46 -2.92 -15.43 -0.92
N TYR A 47 -4.08 -15.62 -0.34
CA TYR A 47 -5.29 -15.90 -1.11
C TYR A 47 -6.54 -15.44 -0.35
N ILE A 48 -7.48 -14.85 -1.08
CA ILE A 48 -8.86 -14.69 -0.61
C ILE A 48 -9.77 -14.90 -1.81
N PRO A 49 -11.06 -15.28 -1.58
CA PRO A 49 -11.99 -15.44 -2.69
C PRO A 49 -12.16 -14.14 -3.47
N GLY A 50 -12.32 -14.27 -4.80
CA GLY A 50 -12.42 -13.11 -5.67
C GLY A 50 -13.52 -12.14 -5.28
N LYS A 51 -14.64 -12.65 -4.79
CA LYS A 51 -15.74 -11.79 -4.35
C LYS A 51 -15.29 -10.91 -3.18
N LYS A 52 -14.52 -11.45 -2.24
CA LYS A 52 -14.02 -10.69 -1.10
C LYS A 52 -12.90 -9.72 -1.53
N LEU A 53 -12.06 -10.15 -2.47
CA LEU A 53 -11.05 -9.26 -3.02
C LEU A 53 -11.70 -8.03 -3.65
N ARG A 54 -12.78 -8.21 -4.38
CA ARG A 54 -13.46 -7.08 -5.02
C ARG A 54 -14.00 -6.09 -4.01
N ILE A 55 -14.45 -6.58 -2.83
CA ILE A 55 -14.90 -5.68 -1.77
C ILE A 55 -13.74 -4.80 -1.30
N ALA A 56 -12.57 -5.41 -1.09
CA ALA A 56 -11.40 -4.65 -0.65
C ALA A 56 -10.95 -3.66 -1.73
N GLN A 57 -10.96 -4.10 -2.99
CA GLN A 57 -10.56 -3.22 -4.09
C GLN A 57 -11.51 -2.02 -4.22
N ALA A 58 -12.81 -2.27 -4.08
CA ALA A 58 -13.80 -1.20 -4.14
C ALA A 58 -13.57 -0.19 -3.01
N TRP A 59 -13.27 -0.70 -1.82
CA TRP A 59 -12.99 0.19 -0.69
C TRP A 59 -11.73 1.02 -0.94
N LEU A 60 -10.68 0.41 -1.47
CA LEU A 60 -9.45 1.15 -1.78
C LEU A 60 -9.70 2.27 -2.77
N ASN A 61 -10.59 2.03 -3.74
CA ASN A 61 -10.85 3.02 -4.78
C ASN A 61 -11.90 4.04 -4.39
N GLU A 62 -12.44 3.95 -3.18
CA GLU A 62 -13.49 4.84 -2.73
C GLU A 62 -12.88 6.13 -2.21
N GLY A 63 -13.28 7.26 -2.78
CA GLY A 63 -12.80 8.56 -2.32
C GLY A 63 -11.29 8.64 -2.33
N THR A 64 -10.71 9.06 -1.21
CA THR A 64 -9.27 9.20 -1.07
C THR A 64 -8.64 8.07 -0.27
N ASN A 65 -9.36 6.96 -0.09
CA ASN A 65 -8.89 5.87 0.76
C ASN A 65 -7.50 5.37 0.37
N LYS A 66 -7.25 5.21 -0.93
CA LYS A 66 -5.96 4.71 -1.38
C LYS A 66 -4.81 5.59 -0.91
N ALA A 67 -4.96 6.90 -1.07
CA ALA A 67 -3.91 7.85 -0.66
C ALA A 67 -3.74 7.87 0.86
N ILE A 68 -4.84 7.83 1.59
CA ILE A 68 -4.79 7.84 3.05
C ILE A 68 -4.13 6.56 3.57
N VAL A 69 -4.51 5.42 3.00
CA VAL A 69 -3.96 4.14 3.45
C VAL A 69 -2.47 4.06 3.14
N GLU A 70 -2.06 4.54 1.98
CA GLU A 70 -0.64 4.53 1.64
C GLU A 70 0.15 5.40 2.62
N GLU A 71 -0.38 6.56 2.97
CA GLU A 71 0.27 7.42 3.94
C GLU A 71 0.34 6.74 5.30
N ASN A 72 -0.74 6.10 5.73
CA ASN A 72 -0.75 5.36 6.99
C ASN A 72 0.27 4.23 7.00
N PHE A 73 0.44 3.56 5.86
CA PHE A 73 1.43 2.52 5.74
C PHE A 73 2.83 3.07 6.01
N TYR A 74 3.15 4.23 5.42
CA TYR A 74 4.47 4.84 5.63
C TYR A 74 4.62 5.40 7.04
N GLU A 75 3.53 5.82 7.67
CA GLU A 75 3.62 6.27 9.07
C GLU A 75 4.00 5.12 9.99
N LEU A 76 3.51 3.92 9.71
CA LEU A 76 3.86 2.74 10.48
C LEU A 76 5.22 2.16 10.05
N ASN A 77 5.67 2.50 8.86
CA ASN A 77 6.89 1.95 8.27
C ASN A 77 7.73 3.08 7.68
N PRO A 78 8.18 4.01 8.52
CA PRO A 78 8.84 5.23 8.00
C PRO A 78 10.10 4.95 7.21
N ARG A 79 10.81 3.87 7.49
CA ARG A 79 12.03 3.56 6.77
C ARG A 79 11.75 3.18 5.31
N LEU A 80 10.51 2.87 4.97
CA LEU A 80 10.13 2.50 3.61
C LEU A 80 9.63 3.68 2.80
N ARG A 81 9.47 4.84 3.42
CA ARG A 81 8.98 6.03 2.72
C ARG A 81 9.98 6.46 1.67
N PRO A 82 9.53 6.72 0.43
CA PRO A 82 10.45 7.14 -0.61
C PRO A 82 11.14 8.45 -0.23
N GLN A 83 12.43 8.55 -0.61
CA GLN A 83 13.18 9.76 -0.36
C GLN A 83 12.82 10.80 -1.40
N LYS A 84 12.57 12.01 -0.97
CA LYS A 84 12.26 13.04 -1.91
C LYS A 84 13.43 13.45 -2.72
N ALA A 85 14.55 13.43 -2.17
CA ALA A 85 15.71 13.87 -2.88
C ALA A 85 16.07 12.98 -3.95
N ASP A 86 15.63 12.28 -4.20
CA ASP A 86 15.95 11.48 -5.22
C ASP A 86 15.29 11.93 -6.36
N LYS A 87 15.19 12.86 -6.14
CA LYS A 87 14.40 13.20 -6.88
C LYS A 87 14.58 14.22 -7.35
N LYS A 88 15.43 14.14 -6.70
CA LYS A 88 15.47 14.71 -6.78
C LYS A 88 15.79 14.64 -7.20
N ALA A 89 16.20 14.36 -7.10
CA ALA A 89 16.25 14.26 -7.21
C ALA A 89 16.25 14.13 -7.72
N VAL A 90 16.61 14.09 -7.93
CA VAL A 90 16.32 14.16 -8.15
C VAL A 90 16.52 14.38 -8.65
N ILE A 91 16.97 14.44 -9.11
CA ILE A 91 17.01 14.84 -9.27
C ILE A 91 17.42 14.81 -9.71
N LYS A 92 17.84 14.85 -10.06
CA LYS A 92 18.02 14.90 -10.11
C LYS A 92 18.23 14.58 -10.58
N LYS A 93 18.88 14.73 -11.06
CA LYS A 93 19.02 14.58 -11.18
C LYS A 93 19.07 14.49 -11.60
N ALA A 94 19.68 14.77 -12.36
CA ALA A 94 19.60 14.96 -12.43
C ALA A 94 19.90 14.89 -12.76
N ASN A 95 20.20 15.00 -13.06
CA ASN A 95 20.33 15.13 -13.12
C ASN A 95 20.62 14.70 -13.48
N SER A 96 21.06 15.10 -13.93
CA SER A 96 21.23 15.03 -13.93
C SER A 96 21.54 14.53 -14.42
N LYS A 97 21.63 14.92 -14.70
CA LYS A 97 21.80 14.75 -14.89
C LYS A 97 21.89 14.37 -15.35
N LYS A 98 22.15 14.76 -15.72
CA LYS A 98 22.11 14.70 -15.84
C LYS A 98 22.15 14.50 -16.16
N LYS A 99 22.40 14.90 -16.39
CA LYS A 99 22.26 15.07 -16.44
C LYS A 99 22.40 15.07 -16.57
N GLY A 100 23.19 15.32 -17.35
CA GLY A 100 23.06 15.86 -17.10
C GLY A 100 23.30 15.83 -17.10
N GLY A 101 23.80 16.09 -17.63
CA GLY A 101 23.71 16.59 -17.20
C GLY A 101 23.85 16.45 -17.12
N LYS A 102 23.98 16.61 -17.46
CA LYS A 102 23.83 16.84 -17.04
C LYS A 102 23.84 16.58 -16.87
#